data_3b748de50c31c08d649654c9fb45c3f7
#
_entry.id   3b748de50c31c08d649654c9fb45c3f7
#
_cell.length_a   1.000
_cell.length_b   1.000
_cell.length_c   1.000
_cell.angle_alpha   90.00
_cell.angle_beta   90.00
_cell.angle_gamma   90.00
#
_symmetry.space_group_name_H-M   'P 1'
#
loop_
_entity.id
_entity.type
_entity.pdbx_description
1 polymer ?
#
loop_
_entity_poly.entity_id
_entity_poly.type
_entity_poly.pdbx_seq_one_letter_code
_entity_poly.pdbx_strand_id
1 'polypeptide(L)'
;GGIARDFYHRVWRHYQSVESWKWQDMEKYGNRGQGTPAIDGDRRTMWIFEPHVAEQIFESWVKEHQLEVFRDEWLDREKGVVMGNGRIKSITTLSGNNYEGEMFLDCTYEGDLMASAGVSYFVGREPASLYGESLSGVQTRNARSHQFKGKVDPFIVAGDPSSGLLARISQDPPGEEGSGDSKMQAYNFRLCLTQVPSNRLLFPKPNGYDPSQYEL
;
A
#
# COMPACT_ATOMS: atom_id res chain seq x y z
N GLY A 1 11.62 12.38 11.67
CA GLY A 1 12.11 12.28 13.06
C GLY A 1 11.37 11.20 13.85
N GLY A 2 11.72 11.09 15.16
CA GLY A 2 11.02 10.18 16.06
C GLY A 2 11.15 8.70 15.66
N ILE A 3 10.08 7.95 15.89
CA ILE A 3 9.99 6.49 15.65
C ILE A 3 10.29 6.15 14.19
N ALA A 4 9.79 6.93 13.24
CA ALA A 4 10.07 6.69 11.83
C ALA A 4 11.58 6.75 11.51
N ARG A 5 12.32 7.70 12.12
CA ARG A 5 13.76 7.78 11.93
C ARG A 5 14.47 6.58 12.59
N ASP A 6 14.02 6.14 13.77
CA ASP A 6 14.57 4.96 14.43
C ASP A 6 14.36 3.70 13.60
N PHE A 7 13.19 3.55 13.00
CA PHE A 7 12.90 2.45 12.07
C PHE A 7 13.94 2.38 10.93
N TYR A 8 14.11 3.47 10.17
CA TYR A 8 15.05 3.48 9.04
C TYR A 8 16.51 3.39 9.49
N HIS A 9 16.82 3.82 10.70
CA HIS A 9 18.13 3.61 11.31
C HIS A 9 18.37 2.14 11.66
N ARG A 10 17.38 1.43 12.21
CA ARG A 10 17.45 -0.02 12.47
C ARG A 10 17.59 -0.81 11.19
N VAL A 11 16.87 -0.43 10.12
CA VAL A 11 17.07 -1.01 8.78
C VAL A 11 18.53 -0.81 8.35
N TRP A 12 19.06 0.40 8.43
CA TRP A 12 20.46 0.68 8.10
C TRP A 12 21.43 -0.19 8.91
N ARG A 13 21.22 -0.33 10.21
CA ARG A 13 22.05 -1.17 11.08
C ARG A 13 22.04 -2.64 10.64
N HIS A 14 20.90 -3.18 10.27
CA HIS A 14 20.78 -4.55 9.75
C HIS A 14 21.70 -4.75 8.54
N TYR A 15 21.68 -3.81 7.61
CA TYR A 15 22.49 -3.89 6.39
C TYR A 15 23.95 -3.44 6.55
N GLN A 16 24.43 -3.15 7.76
CA GLN A 16 25.85 -3.03 8.04
C GLN A 16 26.53 -4.41 8.20
N SER A 17 25.76 -5.48 8.42
CA SER A 17 26.30 -6.83 8.46
C SER A 17 26.59 -7.35 7.05
N VAL A 18 27.77 -7.94 6.87
CA VAL A 18 28.14 -8.62 5.62
C VAL A 18 27.19 -9.77 5.29
N GLU A 19 26.64 -10.42 6.31
CA GLU A 19 25.71 -11.53 6.17
C GLU A 19 24.39 -11.13 5.50
N SER A 20 23.98 -9.85 5.63
CA SER A 20 22.80 -9.31 4.97
C SER A 20 22.95 -9.21 3.45
N TRP A 21 24.16 -9.29 2.92
CA TRP A 21 24.49 -9.16 1.50
C TRP A 21 24.82 -10.48 0.81
N LYS A 22 24.31 -11.56 1.33
CA LYS A 22 24.56 -12.92 0.81
C LYS A 22 24.29 -13.07 -0.69
N TRP A 23 23.30 -12.37 -1.21
CA TRP A 23 22.80 -12.52 -2.58
C TRP A 23 23.13 -11.36 -3.50
N GLN A 24 23.62 -10.27 -2.94
CA GLN A 24 23.94 -9.06 -3.68
C GLN A 24 25.13 -8.36 -3.02
N ASP A 25 25.99 -7.79 -3.85
CA ASP A 25 27.12 -7.02 -3.40
C ASP A 25 26.66 -5.62 -2.92
N MET A 26 26.98 -5.25 -1.71
CA MET A 26 26.63 -3.97 -1.11
C MET A 26 27.11 -2.78 -1.95
N GLU A 27 28.32 -2.85 -2.50
CA GLU A 27 28.92 -1.77 -3.28
C GLU A 27 28.20 -1.56 -4.62
N LYS A 28 27.56 -2.62 -5.14
CA LYS A 28 26.77 -2.59 -6.36
C LYS A 28 25.31 -2.24 -6.14
N TYR A 29 24.86 -2.23 -4.88
CA TYR A 29 23.50 -1.88 -4.53
C TYR A 29 23.31 -0.38 -4.64
N GLY A 30 22.55 0.04 -5.63
CA GLY A 30 22.32 1.43 -5.93
C GLY A 30 20.86 1.72 -6.20
N ASN A 31 20.45 2.87 -5.82
CA ASN A 31 19.11 3.39 -6.02
C ASN A 31 19.10 4.38 -7.20
N ARG A 32 19.51 3.94 -8.35
CA ARG A 32 19.51 4.80 -9.54
C ARG A 32 18.08 5.05 -9.99
N GLY A 33 17.66 6.32 -9.98
CA GLY A 33 16.39 6.74 -10.55
C GLY A 33 15.22 6.93 -9.58
N GLN A 34 15.42 6.74 -8.28
CA GLN A 34 14.36 6.97 -7.29
C GLN A 34 14.51 8.29 -6.50
N GLY A 35 15.46 9.12 -6.86
CA GLY A 35 15.68 10.44 -6.26
C GLY A 35 16.26 10.45 -4.84
N THR A 36 16.30 9.30 -4.17
CA THR A 36 16.85 9.15 -2.81
C THR A 36 17.78 7.95 -2.80
N PRO A 37 18.99 8.04 -2.24
CA PRO A 37 19.88 6.89 -2.14
C PRO A 37 19.23 5.81 -1.27
N ALA A 38 19.35 4.55 -1.69
CA ALA A 38 18.86 3.41 -0.89
C ALA A 38 19.52 3.41 0.48
N ILE A 39 20.82 3.68 0.52
CA ILE A 39 21.63 3.78 1.74
C ILE A 39 22.12 5.22 1.89
N ASP A 40 21.78 5.85 3.01
CA ASP A 40 22.26 7.16 3.40
C ASP A 40 23.20 7.00 4.61
N GLY A 41 24.50 6.99 4.33
CA GLY A 41 25.55 6.81 5.34
C GLY A 41 25.65 7.99 6.31
N ASP A 42 25.44 9.22 5.84
CA ASP A 42 25.53 10.42 6.66
C ASP A 42 24.41 10.47 7.71
N ARG A 43 23.20 10.10 7.28
CA ARG A 43 22.04 10.04 8.17
C ARG A 43 21.90 8.69 8.88
N ARG A 44 22.67 7.70 8.47
CA ARG A 44 22.57 6.32 8.95
C ARG A 44 21.16 5.79 8.83
N THR A 45 20.59 5.89 7.62
CA THR A 45 19.25 5.41 7.28
C THR A 45 19.30 4.63 5.98
N MET A 46 18.37 3.69 5.82
CA MET A 46 18.18 2.94 4.57
C MET A 46 16.70 2.91 4.22
N TRP A 47 16.38 3.25 2.98
CA TRP A 47 15.03 3.50 2.51
C TRP A 47 14.46 2.38 1.62
N ILE A 48 15.32 1.53 1.07
CA ILE A 48 14.93 0.38 0.26
C ILE A 48 15.52 -0.85 0.92
N PHE A 49 14.66 -1.78 1.27
CA PHE A 49 15.00 -2.95 2.08
C PHE A 49 14.04 -4.10 1.79
N GLU A 50 14.43 -5.29 2.21
CA GLU A 50 13.60 -6.49 2.11
C GLU A 50 12.48 -6.44 3.14
N PRO A 51 11.23 -6.85 2.79
CA PRO A 51 10.08 -6.78 3.70
C PRO A 51 10.27 -7.49 5.03
N HIS A 52 10.96 -8.65 5.04
CA HIS A 52 11.22 -9.40 6.27
C HIS A 52 12.08 -8.63 7.28
N VAL A 53 12.95 -7.72 6.81
CA VAL A 53 13.73 -6.85 7.71
C VAL A 53 12.83 -5.87 8.45
N ALA A 54 11.84 -5.30 7.75
CA ALA A 54 10.84 -4.45 8.39
C ALA A 54 10.05 -5.22 9.46
N GLU A 55 9.59 -6.41 9.12
CA GLU A 55 8.87 -7.29 10.05
C GLU A 55 9.71 -7.58 11.30
N GLN A 56 10.96 -7.99 11.14
CA GLN A 56 11.86 -8.23 12.26
C GLN A 56 12.06 -7.01 13.16
N ILE A 57 12.11 -5.81 12.61
CA ILE A 57 12.24 -4.57 13.38
C ILE A 57 10.97 -4.32 14.22
N PHE A 58 9.78 -4.48 13.62
CA PHE A 58 8.53 -4.35 14.37
C PHE A 58 8.41 -5.41 15.46
N GLU A 59 8.76 -6.65 15.18
CA GLU A 59 8.77 -7.73 16.18
C GLU A 59 9.76 -7.43 17.32
N SER A 60 10.92 -6.86 17.01
CA SER A 60 11.88 -6.45 18.03
C SER A 60 11.32 -5.35 18.93
N TRP A 61 10.62 -4.37 18.37
CA TRP A 61 9.97 -3.33 19.18
C TRP A 61 8.86 -3.87 20.08
N VAL A 62 8.02 -4.76 19.54
CA VAL A 62 6.98 -5.43 20.34
C VAL A 62 7.62 -6.10 21.56
N LYS A 63 8.73 -6.82 21.35
CA LYS A 63 9.46 -7.50 22.42
C LYS A 63 10.16 -6.54 23.36
N GLU A 64 10.86 -5.54 22.85
CA GLU A 64 11.60 -4.53 23.64
C GLU A 64 10.67 -3.76 24.58
N HIS A 65 9.47 -3.43 24.10
CA HIS A 65 8.48 -2.65 24.84
C HIS A 65 7.42 -3.50 25.54
N GLN A 66 7.54 -4.84 25.46
CA GLN A 66 6.61 -5.79 26.07
C GLN A 66 5.16 -5.50 25.70
N LEU A 67 4.92 -5.16 24.43
CA LEU A 67 3.58 -4.89 23.92
C LEU A 67 2.81 -6.19 23.73
N GLU A 68 1.56 -6.19 24.17
CA GLU A 68 0.64 -7.29 23.91
C GLU A 68 0.07 -7.14 22.49
N VAL A 69 0.23 -8.17 21.67
CA VAL A 69 -0.24 -8.18 20.28
C VAL A 69 -1.12 -9.39 20.04
N PHE A 70 -2.35 -9.14 19.66
CA PHE A 70 -3.31 -10.17 19.25
C PHE A 70 -3.32 -10.24 17.72
N ARG A 71 -3.00 -11.40 17.18
CA ARG A 71 -2.92 -11.62 15.72
C ARG A 71 -4.19 -12.29 15.22
N ASP A 72 -4.49 -12.07 13.93
CA ASP A 72 -5.67 -12.63 13.25
C ASP A 72 -7.01 -12.22 13.87
N GLU A 73 -7.01 -11.09 14.57
CA GLU A 73 -8.18 -10.50 15.21
C GLU A 73 -8.83 -9.46 14.27
N TRP A 74 -9.67 -9.95 13.36
CA TRP A 74 -10.38 -9.11 12.40
C TRP A 74 -11.60 -8.46 13.03
N LEU A 75 -11.74 -7.15 12.90
CA LEU A 75 -12.91 -6.43 13.39
C LEU A 75 -14.21 -6.99 12.77
N ASP A 76 -15.22 -7.27 13.59
CA ASP A 76 -16.59 -7.45 13.11
C ASP A 76 -17.15 -6.09 12.69
N ARG A 77 -17.09 -5.79 11.40
CA ARG A 77 -17.47 -4.50 10.81
C ARG A 77 -18.97 -4.22 10.85
N GLU A 78 -19.80 -5.25 11.02
CA GLU A 78 -21.24 -5.11 11.00
C GLU A 78 -21.79 -4.71 12.38
N LYS A 79 -21.29 -5.32 13.45
CA LYS A 79 -21.81 -5.15 14.80
C LYS A 79 -20.76 -5.14 15.92
N GLY A 80 -19.48 -5.19 15.54
CA GLY A 80 -18.40 -5.31 16.53
C GLY A 80 -18.09 -4.02 17.28
N VAL A 81 -18.58 -2.85 16.86
CA VAL A 81 -18.23 -1.57 17.51
C VAL A 81 -19.38 -1.11 18.42
N VAL A 82 -19.09 -1.04 19.72
CA VAL A 82 -20.05 -0.53 20.72
C VAL A 82 -19.73 0.91 21.06
N MET A 83 -20.67 1.80 20.74
CA MET A 83 -20.58 3.23 21.04
C MET A 83 -21.33 3.60 22.33
N GLY A 84 -20.81 4.58 23.06
CA GLY A 84 -21.46 5.17 24.21
C GLY A 84 -20.99 6.59 24.49
N ASN A 85 -21.91 7.55 24.57
CA ASN A 85 -21.61 8.97 24.80
C ASN A 85 -20.59 9.55 23.80
N GLY A 86 -20.70 9.18 22.51
CA GLY A 86 -19.81 9.65 21.46
C GLY A 86 -18.40 9.05 21.49
N ARG A 87 -18.19 7.94 22.20
CA ARG A 87 -16.90 7.24 22.30
C ARG A 87 -17.09 5.75 22.05
N ILE A 88 -16.09 5.11 21.47
CA ILE A 88 -16.03 3.65 21.40
C ILE A 88 -15.84 3.14 22.83
N LYS A 89 -16.61 2.15 23.22
CA LYS A 89 -16.52 1.45 24.49
C LYS A 89 -15.79 0.14 24.37
N SER A 90 -16.12 -0.62 23.34
CA SER A 90 -15.47 -1.88 23.03
C SER A 90 -15.52 -2.17 21.54
N ILE A 91 -14.65 -3.05 21.12
CA ILE A 91 -14.67 -3.67 19.79
C ILE A 91 -14.71 -5.19 19.95
N THR A 92 -15.46 -5.85 19.07
CA THR A 92 -15.54 -7.31 19.00
C THR A 92 -14.99 -7.76 17.65
N THR A 93 -14.22 -8.81 17.65
CA THR A 93 -13.61 -9.39 16.46
C THR A 93 -14.41 -10.59 15.94
N LEU A 94 -14.15 -11.01 14.71
CA LEU A 94 -14.81 -12.17 14.10
C LEU A 94 -14.51 -13.48 14.84
N SER A 95 -13.43 -13.54 15.62
CA SER A 95 -13.12 -14.63 16.52
C SER A 95 -14.05 -14.69 17.76
N GLY A 96 -14.80 -13.61 18.02
CA GLY A 96 -15.68 -13.47 19.18
C GLY A 96 -14.99 -12.81 20.38
N ASN A 97 -13.72 -12.44 20.29
CA ASN A 97 -13.04 -11.72 21.35
C ASN A 97 -13.52 -10.27 21.44
N ASN A 98 -13.62 -9.77 22.67
CA ASN A 98 -14.03 -8.40 22.97
C ASN A 98 -12.86 -7.65 23.60
N TYR A 99 -12.61 -6.43 23.12
CA TYR A 99 -11.56 -5.55 23.59
C TYR A 99 -12.14 -4.23 24.06
N GLU A 100 -11.86 -3.86 25.30
CA GLU A 100 -12.25 -2.61 25.91
C GLU A 100 -11.04 -1.69 26.05
N GLY A 101 -11.24 -0.39 25.92
CA GLY A 101 -10.16 0.59 26.04
C GLY A 101 -10.67 2.01 26.27
N GLU A 102 -9.80 2.84 26.81
CA GLU A 102 -10.08 4.28 26.96
C GLU A 102 -9.82 5.03 25.63
N MET A 103 -8.94 4.50 24.79
CA MET A 103 -8.54 5.06 23.52
C MET A 103 -8.45 3.97 22.45
N PHE A 104 -8.97 4.25 21.26
CA PHE A 104 -8.90 3.38 20.10
C PHE A 104 -8.20 4.13 18.95
N LEU A 105 -7.27 3.45 18.28
CA LEU A 105 -6.56 3.98 17.13
C LEU A 105 -6.81 3.03 15.94
N ASP A 106 -7.36 3.59 14.87
CA ASP A 106 -7.48 2.88 13.59
C ASP A 106 -6.24 3.15 12.75
N CYS A 107 -5.41 2.11 12.57
CA CYS A 107 -4.21 2.14 11.74
C CYS A 107 -4.34 1.20 10.54
N THR A 108 -5.55 0.83 10.17
CA THR A 108 -5.84 -0.01 9.01
C THR A 108 -5.75 0.78 7.69
N TYR A 109 -5.73 0.08 6.58
CA TYR A 109 -5.70 0.72 5.26
C TYR A 109 -7.04 1.36 4.88
N GLU A 110 -8.15 0.71 5.23
CA GLU A 110 -9.50 1.12 4.84
C GLU A 110 -10.23 1.96 5.89
N GLY A 111 -9.73 2.03 7.13
CA GLY A 111 -10.40 2.74 8.21
C GLY A 111 -11.69 2.06 8.68
N ASP A 112 -11.69 0.74 8.75
CA ASP A 112 -12.87 -0.06 9.10
C ASP A 112 -13.46 0.30 10.47
N LEU A 113 -12.59 0.53 11.46
CA LEU A 113 -13.02 0.95 12.78
C LEU A 113 -13.64 2.35 12.78
N MET A 114 -13.03 3.27 12.06
CA MET A 114 -13.51 4.64 11.89
C MET A 114 -14.91 4.64 11.28
N ALA A 115 -15.11 3.89 10.19
CA ALA A 115 -16.39 3.77 9.51
C ALA A 115 -17.45 3.12 10.39
N SER A 116 -17.10 2.03 11.07
CA SER A 116 -18.02 1.31 11.99
C SER A 116 -18.38 2.13 13.23
N ALA A 117 -17.53 3.07 13.63
CA ALA A 117 -17.81 4.02 14.72
C ALA A 117 -18.71 5.19 14.28
N GLY A 118 -19.10 5.28 13.01
CA GLY A 118 -19.95 6.33 12.48
C GLY A 118 -19.24 7.68 12.27
N VAL A 119 -17.91 7.69 12.17
CA VAL A 119 -17.15 8.88 11.80
C VAL A 119 -17.39 9.19 10.32
N SER A 120 -17.60 10.46 9.98
CA SER A 120 -17.79 10.88 8.59
C SER A 120 -16.52 10.65 7.78
N TYR A 121 -16.67 10.11 6.59
CA TYR A 121 -15.57 9.87 5.65
C TYR A 121 -16.03 10.08 4.21
N PHE A 122 -15.08 10.18 3.30
CA PHE A 122 -15.32 10.29 1.87
C PHE A 122 -14.64 9.11 1.15
N VAL A 123 -15.32 8.56 0.14
CA VAL A 123 -14.76 7.51 -0.72
C VAL A 123 -14.53 8.07 -2.10
N GLY A 124 -13.30 7.90 -2.60
CA GLY A 124 -12.90 8.42 -3.90
C GLY A 124 -12.09 9.71 -3.82
N ARG A 125 -12.26 10.59 -4.81
CA ARG A 125 -11.54 11.87 -4.89
C ARG A 125 -12.45 13.03 -4.52
N GLU A 126 -12.10 13.77 -3.49
CA GLU A 126 -12.80 15.00 -3.13
C GLU A 126 -12.54 16.10 -4.16
N PRO A 127 -13.55 16.92 -4.49
CA PRO A 127 -13.33 18.01 -5.42
C PRO A 127 -12.40 19.09 -4.85
N ALA A 128 -11.57 19.68 -5.70
CA ALA A 128 -10.65 20.76 -5.33
C ALA A 128 -11.34 21.96 -4.66
N SER A 129 -12.59 22.19 -5.00
CA SER A 129 -13.40 23.30 -4.45
C SER A 129 -13.84 23.10 -3.02
N LEU A 130 -13.82 21.86 -2.50
CA LEU A 130 -14.35 21.55 -1.15
C LEU A 130 -13.52 22.23 -0.06
N TYR A 131 -12.18 22.17 -0.18
CA TYR A 131 -11.25 22.79 0.77
C TYR A 131 -10.29 23.78 0.12
N GLY A 132 -10.47 24.12 -1.15
CA GLY A 132 -9.59 25.01 -1.90
C GLY A 132 -8.22 24.38 -2.23
N GLU A 133 -8.14 23.06 -2.31
CA GLU A 133 -6.91 22.30 -2.53
C GLU A 133 -6.68 22.07 -4.03
N SER A 134 -5.69 22.74 -4.61
CA SER A 134 -5.42 22.72 -6.06
C SER A 134 -4.99 21.37 -6.61
N LEU A 135 -4.54 20.43 -5.75
CA LEU A 135 -4.10 19.08 -6.13
C LEU A 135 -5.13 18.01 -5.75
N SER A 136 -6.31 18.39 -5.29
CA SER A 136 -7.41 17.45 -5.03
C SER A 136 -8.27 17.22 -6.28
N GLY A 137 -9.03 16.14 -6.27
CA GLY A 137 -9.92 15.75 -7.37
C GLY A 137 -9.19 15.17 -8.58
N VAL A 138 -9.80 15.24 -9.72
CA VAL A 138 -9.24 14.79 -11.00
C VAL A 138 -8.03 15.64 -11.39
N GLN A 139 -6.90 15.01 -11.70
CA GLN A 139 -5.62 15.67 -11.97
C GLN A 139 -5.02 15.18 -13.30
N THR A 140 -5.72 15.36 -14.40
CA THR A 140 -5.26 14.90 -15.72
C THR A 140 -4.04 15.67 -16.21
N ARG A 141 -3.93 16.98 -15.92
CA ARG A 141 -2.78 17.81 -16.30
C ARG A 141 -1.50 17.43 -15.59
N ASN A 142 -1.61 16.85 -14.41
CA ASN A 142 -0.49 16.40 -13.58
C ASN A 142 -0.14 14.93 -13.75
N ALA A 143 -0.90 14.17 -14.53
CA ALA A 143 -0.68 12.75 -14.80
C ALA A 143 0.55 12.53 -15.69
N ARG A 144 1.73 12.37 -15.08
CA ARG A 144 3.02 12.17 -15.78
C ARG A 144 3.56 10.75 -15.66
N SER A 145 3.19 10.05 -14.61
CA SER A 145 3.61 8.68 -14.34
C SER A 145 2.47 7.70 -14.65
N HIS A 146 2.83 6.45 -14.93
CA HIS A 146 1.87 5.38 -15.22
C HIS A 146 0.96 5.69 -16.43
N GLN A 147 1.50 6.43 -17.40
CA GLN A 147 0.84 6.71 -18.66
C GLN A 147 1.50 5.89 -19.76
N PHE A 148 0.73 5.42 -20.72
CA PHE A 148 1.26 4.78 -21.91
C PHE A 148 2.11 5.78 -22.69
N LYS A 149 3.32 5.38 -23.10
CA LYS A 149 4.24 6.22 -23.89
C LYS A 149 3.90 6.24 -25.38
N GLY A 150 3.02 5.38 -25.82
CA GLY A 150 2.58 5.24 -27.20
C GLY A 150 1.07 5.02 -27.28
N LYS A 151 0.57 4.97 -28.51
CA LYS A 151 -0.83 4.60 -28.75
C LYS A 151 -0.99 3.11 -28.46
N VAL A 152 -1.95 2.77 -27.64
CA VAL A 152 -2.37 1.39 -27.32
C VAL A 152 -3.76 1.21 -27.87
N ASP A 153 -3.98 0.09 -28.57
CA ASP A 153 -5.30 -0.26 -29.08
C ASP A 153 -6.12 -0.89 -27.94
N PRO A 154 -7.25 -0.33 -27.57
CA PRO A 154 -8.03 -0.81 -26.44
C PRO A 154 -9.03 -1.92 -26.81
N PHE A 155 -9.14 -2.30 -28.10
CA PHE A 155 -10.17 -3.19 -28.58
C PHE A 155 -9.74 -4.65 -28.61
N ILE A 156 -10.71 -5.57 -28.45
CA ILE A 156 -10.46 -7.02 -28.49
C ILE A 156 -9.87 -7.42 -29.84
N VAL A 157 -10.41 -6.86 -30.94
CA VAL A 157 -9.80 -6.97 -32.28
C VAL A 157 -9.19 -5.62 -32.64
N ALA A 158 -7.88 -5.60 -32.81
CA ALA A 158 -7.13 -4.37 -33.05
C ALA A 158 -7.73 -3.57 -34.23
N GLY A 159 -8.03 -2.29 -33.97
CA GLY A 159 -8.62 -1.37 -34.95
C GLY A 159 -10.13 -1.52 -35.15
N ASP A 160 -10.79 -2.45 -34.48
CA ASP A 160 -12.25 -2.64 -34.59
C ASP A 160 -12.99 -2.27 -33.30
N PRO A 161 -13.55 -1.04 -33.20
CA PRO A 161 -14.35 -0.63 -32.03
C PRO A 161 -15.59 -1.49 -31.79
N SER A 162 -16.13 -2.18 -32.81
CA SER A 162 -17.30 -3.02 -32.67
C SER A 162 -17.01 -4.33 -31.93
N SER A 163 -15.74 -4.73 -31.82
CA SER A 163 -15.31 -5.93 -31.11
C SER A 163 -15.38 -5.81 -29.58
N GLY A 164 -15.61 -4.61 -29.06
CA GLY A 164 -15.60 -4.34 -27.63
C GLY A 164 -14.21 -4.03 -27.08
N LEU A 165 -14.15 -3.69 -25.78
CA LEU A 165 -12.89 -3.34 -25.10
C LEU A 165 -12.22 -4.57 -24.49
N LEU A 166 -10.91 -4.54 -24.47
CA LEU A 166 -10.09 -5.45 -23.67
C LEU A 166 -10.50 -5.42 -22.20
N ALA A 167 -10.23 -6.50 -21.49
CA ALA A 167 -10.54 -6.63 -20.09
C ALA A 167 -9.96 -5.45 -19.27
N ARG A 168 -10.74 -4.92 -18.34
CA ARG A 168 -10.37 -3.82 -17.43
C ARG A 168 -10.14 -2.46 -18.08
N ILE A 169 -10.47 -2.28 -19.34
CA ILE A 169 -10.52 -0.98 -19.98
C ILE A 169 -11.88 -0.35 -19.68
N SER A 170 -11.87 0.89 -19.17
CA SER A 170 -13.09 1.68 -18.97
C SER A 170 -13.32 2.62 -20.14
N GLN A 171 -14.58 2.77 -20.53
CA GLN A 171 -15.03 3.81 -21.49
C GLN A 171 -15.20 5.16 -20.83
N ASP A 172 -15.22 5.22 -19.49
CA ASP A 172 -15.48 6.45 -18.77
C ASP A 172 -14.34 7.45 -18.99
N PRO A 173 -14.66 8.69 -19.28
CA PRO A 173 -13.65 9.75 -19.35
C PRO A 173 -12.99 9.92 -17.98
N PRO A 174 -11.77 10.48 -17.94
CA PRO A 174 -11.06 10.72 -16.69
C PRO A 174 -11.78 11.69 -15.75
N GLY A 175 -12.73 12.49 -16.25
CA GLY A 175 -13.42 13.53 -15.52
C GLY A 175 -12.85 14.93 -15.79
N GLU A 176 -13.53 15.97 -15.32
CA GLU A 176 -13.08 17.36 -15.43
C GLU A 176 -12.00 17.66 -14.37
N GLU A 177 -11.01 18.48 -14.74
CA GLU A 177 -9.91 18.85 -13.86
C GLU A 177 -10.42 19.44 -12.54
N GLY A 178 -9.97 18.90 -11.41
CA GLY A 178 -10.39 19.33 -10.08
C GLY A 178 -11.77 18.86 -9.63
N SER A 179 -12.52 18.12 -10.45
CA SER A 179 -13.80 17.55 -10.02
C SER A 179 -13.58 16.34 -9.08
N GLY A 180 -14.56 16.11 -8.19
CA GLY A 180 -14.59 14.94 -7.34
C GLY A 180 -15.28 13.77 -8.03
N ASP A 181 -14.95 12.55 -7.64
CA ASP A 181 -15.62 11.33 -8.06
C ASP A 181 -15.42 10.19 -7.05
N SER A 182 -16.06 9.05 -7.29
CA SER A 182 -15.93 7.85 -6.46
C SER A 182 -14.77 6.93 -6.85
N LYS A 183 -13.91 7.34 -7.79
CA LYS A 183 -12.79 6.52 -8.25
C LYS A 183 -11.67 6.51 -7.21
N MET A 184 -11.18 5.31 -6.90
CA MET A 184 -10.09 5.11 -5.94
C MET A 184 -8.79 4.81 -6.67
N GLN A 185 -7.67 5.15 -6.03
CA GLN A 185 -6.35 4.78 -6.53
C GLN A 185 -6.18 3.26 -6.50
N ALA A 186 -5.59 2.72 -7.56
CA ALA A 186 -5.23 1.30 -7.59
C ALA A 186 -4.17 0.98 -6.54
N TYR A 187 -4.30 -0.18 -5.90
CA TYR A 187 -3.30 -0.69 -4.96
C TYR A 187 -2.01 -1.08 -5.68
N ASN A 188 -0.89 -0.82 -5.01
CA ASN A 188 0.42 -1.25 -5.47
C ASN A 188 0.76 -2.61 -4.86
N PHE A 189 1.16 -3.56 -5.71
CA PHE A 189 1.77 -4.81 -5.28
C PHE A 189 3.27 -4.73 -5.48
N ARG A 190 4.04 -4.92 -4.41
CA ARG A 190 5.50 -4.91 -4.45
C ARG A 190 6.02 -6.34 -4.32
N LEU A 191 6.86 -6.73 -5.26
CA LEU A 191 7.48 -8.06 -5.30
C LEU A 191 8.98 -7.92 -5.10
N CYS A 192 9.54 -8.83 -4.30
CA CYS A 192 10.99 -9.01 -4.20
C CYS A 192 11.43 -9.96 -5.30
N LEU A 193 12.23 -9.45 -6.24
CA LEU A 193 12.73 -10.23 -7.37
C LEU A 193 14.24 -10.47 -7.21
N THR A 194 14.72 -11.61 -7.70
CA THR A 194 16.14 -11.96 -7.69
C THR A 194 16.57 -12.54 -9.04
N GLN A 195 17.79 -12.22 -9.44
CA GLN A 195 18.46 -12.85 -10.58
C GLN A 195 19.27 -14.09 -10.18
N VAL A 196 19.43 -14.33 -8.88
CA VAL A 196 20.21 -15.46 -8.33
C VAL A 196 19.35 -16.72 -8.31
N PRO A 197 19.63 -17.77 -9.12
CA PRO A 197 18.78 -18.96 -9.22
C PRO A 197 18.55 -19.66 -7.87
N SER A 198 19.57 -19.75 -7.03
CA SER A 198 19.49 -20.39 -5.72
C SER A 198 18.67 -19.62 -4.67
N ASN A 199 18.35 -18.35 -4.94
CA ASN A 199 17.49 -17.50 -4.11
C ASN A 199 16.10 -17.30 -4.74
N ARG A 200 15.74 -18.07 -5.75
CA ARG A 200 14.50 -17.91 -6.48
C ARG A 200 13.45 -18.91 -6.02
N LEU A 201 12.30 -18.40 -5.64
CA LEU A 201 11.10 -19.20 -5.51
C LEU A 201 10.40 -19.33 -6.86
N LEU A 202 9.77 -20.46 -7.12
CA LEU A 202 8.93 -20.64 -8.30
C LEU A 202 7.75 -19.67 -8.24
N PHE A 203 7.42 -19.11 -9.38
CA PHE A 203 6.25 -18.26 -9.57
C PHE A 203 5.26 -18.95 -10.53
N PRO A 204 4.52 -19.96 -10.06
CA PRO A 204 3.62 -20.73 -10.90
C PRO A 204 2.41 -19.88 -11.29
N LYS A 205 1.83 -20.20 -12.45
CA LYS A 205 0.54 -19.64 -12.81
C LYS A 205 -0.52 -20.11 -11.81
N PRO A 206 -1.35 -19.22 -11.29
CA PRO A 206 -2.43 -19.61 -10.39
C PRO A 206 -3.50 -20.41 -11.13
N ASN A 207 -4.27 -21.20 -10.39
CA ASN A 207 -5.43 -21.87 -10.94
C ASN A 207 -6.42 -20.84 -11.50
N GLY A 208 -6.92 -21.06 -12.71
CA GLY A 208 -7.82 -20.12 -13.38
C GLY A 208 -7.12 -18.91 -14.01
N TYR A 209 -5.78 -18.95 -14.17
CA TYR A 209 -5.07 -17.91 -14.91
C TYR A 209 -5.57 -17.83 -16.36
N ASP A 210 -6.11 -16.67 -16.70
CA ASP A 210 -6.58 -16.34 -18.04
C ASP A 210 -5.69 -15.22 -18.62
N PRO A 211 -4.87 -15.52 -19.64
CA PRO A 211 -3.99 -14.53 -20.24
C PRO A 211 -4.74 -13.38 -20.90
N SER A 212 -5.99 -13.58 -21.38
CA SER A 212 -6.80 -12.52 -21.99
C SER A 212 -7.07 -11.34 -21.06
N GLN A 213 -6.96 -11.57 -19.74
CA GLN A 213 -7.10 -10.51 -18.73
C GLN A 213 -5.91 -9.53 -18.69
N TYR A 214 -4.82 -9.81 -19.42
CA TYR A 214 -3.54 -9.10 -19.35
C TYR A 214 -2.98 -8.75 -20.73
N GLU A 215 -3.83 -8.64 -21.73
CA GLU A 215 -3.41 -8.38 -23.12
C GLU A 215 -3.02 -6.94 -23.40
N LEU A 216 -3.29 -6.00 -22.49
CA LEU A 216 -2.97 -4.58 -22.66
C LEU A 216 -1.54 -4.26 -22.19
#